data_8125142465c30e2c764e560d99c274ce
#
_entry.id   8125142465c30e2c764e560d99c274ce
#
_cell.length_a   1.000
_cell.length_b   1.000
_cell.length_c   1.000
_cell.angle_alpha   90.00
_cell.angle_beta   90.00
_cell.angle_gamma   90.00
#
_symmetry.space_group_name_H-M   'P 1'
#
loop_
_entity.id
_entity.type
_entity.pdbx_description
1 polymer ?
#
loop_
_entity_poly.entity_id
_entity_poly.type
_entity_poly.pdbx_seq_one_letter_code
_entity_poly.pdbx_strand_id
1 'polypeptide(L)'
;PLHNPPNIQGIEACEAIMPSVPQVAVFDTAFHQTMPKEAYMYALPYSYYEDYGIRRYGFHGTSHKYVAQRCAELMGKHMTDLRIITCHLGNGSSVAAIKGGRSIDTTMGFTPLSGLIMGTRTGDIDPAIVPFLMEKTGMTYEEIDRVMNKESGVLGISGVSNDFRVIEEAAANGNKRAQLALNMFHYKVRRVIGAFAAVMGGVDAIIFTAGIGENGIGNRDAICNGLEYLGTRIDSERNNVRGKEQEISVEGSKVKIFVIPTNEEIMIARDTQRITAALKK
;
A
#
# COMPACT_ATOMS: atom_id res chain seq x y z
N PRO A 1 10.70 -10.17 -9.56
CA PRO A 1 10.75 -10.90 -10.84
C PRO A 1 9.76 -10.37 -11.89
N LEU A 2 8.54 -9.97 -11.47
CA LEU A 2 7.47 -9.54 -12.40
C LEU A 2 7.76 -8.23 -13.13
N HIS A 3 8.43 -7.28 -12.47
CA HIS A 3 8.65 -5.93 -12.99
C HIS A 3 10.08 -5.71 -13.51
N ASN A 4 11.05 -6.50 -13.06
CA ASN A 4 12.45 -6.30 -13.43
C ASN A 4 12.72 -6.46 -14.93
N PRO A 5 12.22 -7.49 -15.66
CA PRO A 5 12.50 -7.63 -17.08
C PRO A 5 12.09 -6.41 -17.92
N PRO A 6 10.85 -5.87 -17.82
CA PRO A 6 10.48 -4.67 -18.58
C PRO A 6 11.26 -3.42 -18.14
N ASN A 7 11.63 -3.29 -16.84
CA ASN A 7 12.47 -2.19 -16.40
C ASN A 7 13.88 -2.28 -16.98
N ILE A 8 14.49 -3.46 -17.02
CA ILE A 8 15.81 -3.68 -17.64
C ILE A 8 15.76 -3.29 -19.11
N GLN A 9 14.75 -3.74 -19.88
CA GLN A 9 14.58 -3.33 -21.27
C GLN A 9 14.51 -1.82 -21.45
N GLY A 10 13.78 -1.13 -20.55
CA GLY A 10 13.70 0.33 -20.55
C GLY A 10 15.05 1.00 -20.30
N ILE A 11 15.84 0.47 -19.35
CA ILE A 11 17.20 0.97 -19.03
C ILE A 11 18.12 0.76 -20.24
N GLU A 12 18.17 -0.44 -20.80
CA GLU A 12 18.99 -0.78 -21.96
C GLU A 12 18.66 0.11 -23.18
N ALA A 13 17.37 0.37 -23.43
CA ALA A 13 16.94 1.26 -24.49
C ALA A 13 17.41 2.71 -24.25
N CYS A 14 17.34 3.20 -23.03
CA CYS A 14 17.83 4.53 -22.66
C CYS A 14 19.35 4.64 -22.78
N GLU A 15 20.09 3.61 -22.36
CA GLU A 15 21.56 3.57 -22.50
C GLU A 15 21.99 3.56 -23.96
N ALA A 16 21.29 2.84 -24.82
CA ALA A 16 21.58 2.81 -26.25
C ALA A 16 21.37 4.17 -26.96
N ILE A 17 20.36 4.94 -26.52
CA ILE A 17 20.02 6.24 -27.13
C ILE A 17 20.82 7.38 -26.48
N MET A 18 21.11 7.29 -25.20
CA MET A 18 21.72 8.35 -24.38
C MET A 18 22.90 7.81 -23.54
N PRO A 19 23.97 7.27 -24.15
CA PRO A 19 25.05 6.55 -23.44
C PRO A 19 25.87 7.44 -22.48
N SER A 20 25.84 8.76 -22.67
CA SER A 20 26.56 9.71 -21.80
C SER A 20 25.72 10.27 -20.64
N VAL A 21 24.41 9.94 -20.60
CA VAL A 21 23.50 10.43 -19.58
C VAL A 21 23.46 9.45 -18.42
N PRO A 22 23.72 9.88 -17.17
CA PRO A 22 23.60 8.99 -16.01
C PRO A 22 22.20 8.39 -15.88
N GLN A 23 22.13 7.08 -15.72
CA GLN A 23 20.89 6.34 -15.47
C GLN A 23 20.70 6.15 -13.97
N VAL A 24 19.49 6.36 -13.47
CA VAL A 24 19.13 6.18 -12.05
C VAL A 24 17.94 5.24 -11.95
N ALA A 25 18.15 4.08 -11.35
CA ALA A 25 17.07 3.15 -11.02
C ALA A 25 16.47 3.51 -9.65
N VAL A 26 15.18 3.76 -9.60
CA VAL A 26 14.42 3.99 -8.37
C VAL A 26 13.60 2.74 -8.07
N PHE A 27 13.96 2.06 -6.97
CA PHE A 27 13.29 0.82 -6.59
C PHE A 27 12.09 1.09 -5.70
N ASP A 28 10.97 0.49 -6.03
CA ASP A 28 9.71 0.59 -5.30
C ASP A 28 9.78 0.04 -3.86
N THR A 29 10.77 -0.81 -3.61
CA THR A 29 11.07 -1.39 -2.30
C THR A 29 12.04 -0.55 -1.45
N ALA A 30 12.71 0.44 -2.03
CA ALA A 30 13.83 1.14 -1.40
C ALA A 30 13.44 1.87 -0.11
N PHE A 31 12.25 2.49 -0.07
CA PHE A 31 11.76 3.19 1.11
C PHE A 31 11.58 2.27 2.33
N HIS A 32 11.24 1.00 2.08
CA HIS A 32 11.00 0.01 3.12
C HIS A 32 12.27 -0.67 3.66
N GLN A 33 13.46 -0.36 3.12
CA GLN A 33 14.72 -0.90 3.62
C GLN A 33 15.07 -0.44 5.04
N THR A 34 14.37 0.57 5.54
CA THR A 34 14.55 1.07 6.91
C THR A 34 13.76 0.29 7.97
N MET A 35 12.97 -0.71 7.57
CA MET A 35 12.27 -1.59 8.51
C MET A 35 13.25 -2.32 9.44
N PRO A 36 12.94 -2.43 10.75
CA PRO A 36 13.75 -3.23 11.67
C PRO A 36 13.56 -4.73 11.42
N LYS A 37 14.49 -5.53 11.92
CA LYS A 37 14.53 -6.98 11.67
C LYS A 37 13.24 -7.69 12.07
N GLU A 38 12.69 -7.35 13.21
CA GLU A 38 11.45 -7.91 13.74
C GLU A 38 10.22 -7.62 12.86
N ALA A 39 10.26 -6.58 12.02
CA ALA A 39 9.19 -6.26 11.10
C ALA A 39 9.35 -6.96 9.73
N TYR A 40 10.58 -7.16 9.26
CA TYR A 40 10.78 -7.73 7.95
C TYR A 40 11.04 -9.25 7.93
N MET A 41 11.43 -9.85 9.05
CA MET A 41 11.68 -11.29 9.10
C MET A 41 10.38 -12.10 9.10
N TYR A 42 10.39 -13.22 8.38
CA TYR A 42 9.38 -14.26 8.53
C TYR A 42 9.85 -15.30 9.54
N ALA A 43 8.91 -15.85 10.31
CA ALA A 43 9.20 -16.91 11.28
C ALA A 43 9.42 -18.27 10.58
N LEU A 44 10.37 -18.32 9.68
CA LEU A 44 10.86 -19.50 8.97
C LEU A 44 12.27 -19.83 9.46
N PRO A 45 12.84 -21.01 9.15
CA PRO A 45 14.24 -21.29 9.42
C PRO A 45 15.15 -20.14 8.94
N TYR A 46 16.01 -19.64 9.83
CA TYR A 46 16.81 -18.44 9.58
C TYR A 46 17.71 -18.55 8.33
N SER A 47 18.15 -19.77 8.01
CA SER A 47 18.91 -20.06 6.79
C SER A 47 18.19 -19.61 5.50
N TYR A 48 16.86 -19.65 5.45
CA TYR A 48 16.12 -19.19 4.26
C TYR A 48 16.24 -17.67 4.04
N TYR A 49 16.43 -16.92 5.10
CA TYR A 49 16.80 -15.51 4.97
C TYR A 49 18.24 -15.34 4.46
N GLU A 50 19.19 -16.11 5.00
CA GLU A 50 20.61 -16.00 4.62
C GLU A 50 20.86 -16.51 3.20
N ASP A 51 20.29 -17.66 2.84
CA ASP A 51 20.58 -18.34 1.57
C ASP A 51 19.76 -17.80 0.40
N TYR A 52 18.52 -17.38 0.66
CA TYR A 52 17.54 -16.99 -0.39
C TYR A 52 17.01 -15.57 -0.26
N GLY A 53 17.41 -14.82 0.74
CA GLY A 53 16.92 -13.47 0.98
C GLY A 53 15.41 -13.41 1.29
N ILE A 54 14.83 -14.46 1.89
CA ILE A 54 13.40 -14.52 2.20
C ILE A 54 13.10 -13.57 3.36
N ARG A 55 12.54 -12.42 3.03
CA ARG A 55 12.11 -11.38 3.97
C ARG A 55 10.97 -10.55 3.38
N ARG A 56 10.33 -9.72 4.21
CA ARG A 56 9.43 -8.66 3.74
C ARG A 56 10.25 -7.57 3.06
N TYR A 57 9.92 -7.23 1.81
CA TYR A 57 10.51 -6.11 1.07
C TYR A 57 9.58 -4.91 1.08
N GLY A 58 8.29 -5.13 0.93
CA GLY A 58 7.30 -4.07 0.74
C GLY A 58 7.34 -3.47 -0.66
N PHE A 59 6.26 -2.77 -1.02
CA PHE A 59 6.10 -2.15 -2.35
C PHE A 59 5.36 -0.82 -2.20
N HIS A 60 5.14 -0.11 -3.31
CA HIS A 60 4.61 1.26 -3.35
C HIS A 60 5.45 2.25 -2.52
N GLY A 61 6.74 1.96 -2.34
CA GLY A 61 7.62 2.73 -1.46
C GLY A 61 7.77 4.18 -1.91
N THR A 62 7.84 4.43 -3.22
CA THR A 62 7.92 5.77 -3.79
C THR A 62 6.66 6.58 -3.47
N SER A 63 5.48 5.97 -3.60
CA SER A 63 4.21 6.58 -3.22
C SER A 63 4.12 6.87 -1.72
N HIS A 64 4.39 5.87 -0.87
CA HIS A 64 4.37 6.04 0.59
C HIS A 64 5.31 7.15 1.05
N LYS A 65 6.52 7.23 0.48
CA LYS A 65 7.50 8.29 0.75
C LYS A 65 6.95 9.66 0.37
N TYR A 66 6.41 9.79 -0.84
CA TYR A 66 5.89 11.07 -1.33
C TYR A 66 4.76 11.60 -0.45
N VAL A 67 3.71 10.81 -0.23
CA VAL A 67 2.53 11.29 0.50
C VAL A 67 2.85 11.57 1.99
N ALA A 68 3.80 10.84 2.58
CA ALA A 68 4.24 11.12 3.94
C ALA A 68 5.01 12.46 4.04
N GLN A 69 5.91 12.74 3.10
CA GLN A 69 6.61 14.03 3.03
C GLN A 69 5.62 15.16 2.82
N ARG A 70 4.68 14.98 1.89
CA ARG A 70 3.66 16.00 1.62
C ARG A 70 2.77 16.27 2.83
N CYS A 71 2.39 15.23 3.58
CA CYS A 71 1.63 15.37 4.82
C CYS A 71 2.39 16.21 5.86
N ALA A 72 3.68 15.99 6.04
CA ALA A 72 4.49 16.76 6.97
C ALA A 72 4.53 18.26 6.59
N GLU A 73 4.67 18.55 5.28
CA GLU A 73 4.58 19.91 4.75
C GLU A 73 3.22 20.56 5.07
N LEU A 74 2.10 19.85 4.82
CA LEU A 74 0.75 20.34 5.10
C LEU A 74 0.49 20.56 6.59
N MET A 75 1.08 19.73 7.45
CA MET A 75 0.99 19.88 8.90
C MET A 75 1.95 20.95 9.45
N GLY A 76 2.86 21.49 8.64
CA GLY A 76 3.90 22.42 9.09
C GLY A 76 4.83 21.82 10.16
N LYS A 77 5.12 20.50 10.06
CA LYS A 77 5.92 19.76 11.04
C LYS A 77 7.10 19.06 10.37
N HIS A 78 8.15 18.79 11.14
CA HIS A 78 9.24 17.95 10.67
C HIS A 78 8.81 16.48 10.63
N MET A 79 9.23 15.76 9.58
CA MET A 79 8.98 14.32 9.44
C MET A 79 9.48 13.50 10.64
N THR A 80 10.58 13.96 11.27
CA THR A 80 11.19 13.31 12.44
C THR A 80 10.25 13.24 13.65
N ASP A 81 9.27 14.13 13.71
CA ASP A 81 8.37 14.28 14.86
C ASP A 81 7.03 13.56 14.65
N LEU A 82 6.84 12.93 13.48
CA LEU A 82 5.57 12.38 13.05
C LEU A 82 5.55 10.85 13.01
N ARG A 83 4.38 10.32 13.37
CA ARG A 83 3.95 8.92 13.15
C ARG A 83 2.81 8.94 12.16
N ILE A 84 3.07 8.45 10.98
CA ILE A 84 2.15 8.54 9.84
C ILE A 84 1.78 7.14 9.38
N ILE A 85 0.50 6.91 9.11
CA ILE A 85 0.01 5.73 8.41
C ILE A 85 -0.42 6.17 7.02
N THR A 86 0.15 5.56 5.99
CA THR A 86 -0.19 5.83 4.60
C THR A 86 -0.92 4.63 4.01
N CYS A 87 -2.11 4.86 3.47
CA CYS A 87 -2.99 3.88 2.86
C CYS A 87 -2.99 4.10 1.34
N HIS A 88 -2.11 3.42 0.62
CA HIS A 88 -2.10 3.37 -0.84
C HIS A 88 -3.13 2.33 -1.29
N LEU A 89 -4.33 2.78 -1.64
CA LEU A 89 -5.45 1.92 -1.98
C LEU A 89 -5.81 2.07 -3.46
N GLY A 90 -5.36 1.11 -4.24
CA GLY A 90 -5.64 0.99 -5.67
C GLY A 90 -6.03 -0.45 -6.02
N ASN A 91 -5.90 -0.85 -7.28
CA ASN A 91 -6.06 -2.27 -7.66
C ASN A 91 -5.00 -3.16 -6.98
N GLY A 92 -3.76 -2.66 -6.84
CA GLY A 92 -2.82 -3.10 -5.80
C GLY A 92 -2.97 -2.17 -4.59
N SER A 93 -2.97 -2.73 -3.38
CA SER A 93 -3.18 -1.96 -2.15
C SER A 93 -2.15 -2.31 -1.08
N SER A 94 -1.63 -1.29 -0.41
CA SER A 94 -0.76 -1.47 0.75
C SER A 94 -0.96 -0.35 1.77
N VAL A 95 -0.60 -0.66 3.02
CA VAL A 95 -0.51 0.32 4.12
C VAL A 95 0.92 0.29 4.63
N ALA A 96 1.46 1.44 4.97
CA ALA A 96 2.79 1.55 5.59
C ALA A 96 2.72 2.36 6.90
N ALA A 97 3.50 1.92 7.88
CA ALA A 97 3.76 2.63 9.13
C ALA A 97 5.07 3.41 8.99
N ILE A 98 4.99 4.72 9.17
CA ILE A 98 6.13 5.62 9.00
C ILE A 98 6.33 6.39 10.31
N LYS A 99 7.50 6.22 10.92
CA LYS A 99 7.88 6.87 12.17
C LYS A 99 9.19 7.62 11.99
N GLY A 100 9.20 8.91 12.29
CA GLY A 100 10.40 9.73 12.13
C GLY A 100 10.94 9.77 10.70
N GLY A 101 10.06 9.73 9.70
CA GLY A 101 10.42 9.72 8.28
C GLY A 101 10.90 8.37 7.72
N ARG A 102 10.91 7.32 8.54
CA ARG A 102 11.37 5.97 8.16
C ARG A 102 10.21 5.00 8.11
N SER A 103 10.14 4.18 7.07
CA SER A 103 9.23 3.05 7.03
C SER A 103 9.65 2.03 8.10
N ILE A 104 8.75 1.70 9.02
CA ILE A 104 9.01 0.73 10.08
C ILE A 104 8.21 -0.56 9.92
N ASP A 105 7.15 -0.53 9.12
CA ASP A 105 6.38 -1.71 8.72
C ASP A 105 5.56 -1.40 7.45
N THR A 106 5.18 -2.45 6.72
CA THR A 106 4.28 -2.35 5.57
C THR A 106 3.56 -3.67 5.34
N THR A 107 2.42 -3.64 4.65
CA THR A 107 1.57 -4.83 4.47
C THR A 107 2.03 -5.77 3.38
N MET A 108 2.54 -5.26 2.24
CA MET A 108 3.09 -6.14 1.21
C MET A 108 4.36 -6.81 1.72
N GLY A 109 4.59 -8.06 1.31
CA GLY A 109 5.58 -8.95 1.91
C GLY A 109 6.80 -9.18 1.04
N PHE A 110 7.16 -10.46 0.90
CA PHE A 110 8.18 -10.96 -0.03
C PHE A 110 7.80 -10.65 -1.48
N THR A 111 6.48 -10.70 -1.76
CA THR A 111 5.87 -10.32 -3.03
C THR A 111 4.72 -9.33 -2.79
N PRO A 112 4.18 -8.69 -3.85
CA PRO A 112 3.01 -7.82 -3.75
C PRO A 112 1.69 -8.57 -3.48
N LEU A 113 1.71 -9.88 -3.24
CA LEU A 113 0.52 -10.69 -2.96
C LEU A 113 0.06 -10.55 -1.51
N SER A 114 1.01 -10.53 -0.55
CA SER A 114 0.74 -10.46 0.90
C SER A 114 0.08 -9.14 1.31
N GLY A 115 -0.61 -9.14 2.41
CA GLY A 115 -1.16 -7.97 3.07
C GLY A 115 -2.67 -7.80 2.89
N LEU A 116 -3.10 -6.70 2.30
CA LEU A 116 -4.50 -6.37 2.10
C LEU A 116 -5.18 -7.25 1.05
N ILE A 117 -6.49 -7.38 1.16
CA ILE A 117 -7.34 -7.82 0.05
C ILE A 117 -7.23 -6.75 -1.05
N MET A 118 -7.06 -7.17 -2.31
CA MET A 118 -6.88 -6.25 -3.44
C MET A 118 -7.93 -6.54 -4.53
N GLY A 119 -7.82 -5.89 -5.66
CA GLY A 119 -8.74 -6.11 -6.78
C GLY A 119 -8.88 -7.60 -7.16
N THR A 120 -7.73 -8.26 -7.39
CA THR A 120 -7.66 -9.67 -7.81
C THR A 120 -6.79 -10.55 -6.90
N ARG A 121 -6.06 -9.97 -5.93
CA ARG A 121 -5.13 -10.68 -5.05
C ARG A 121 -5.77 -10.97 -3.70
N THR A 122 -5.46 -12.16 -3.15
CA THR A 122 -5.99 -12.60 -1.85
C THR A 122 -5.61 -11.68 -0.69
N GLY A 123 -4.40 -11.10 -0.71
CA GLY A 123 -3.75 -10.64 0.52
C GLY A 123 -3.34 -11.83 1.40
N ASP A 124 -3.22 -11.59 2.71
CA ASP A 124 -2.86 -12.64 3.66
C ASP A 124 -3.95 -13.69 3.79
N ILE A 125 -3.55 -14.94 3.61
CA ILE A 125 -4.35 -16.15 3.89
C ILE A 125 -3.58 -17.09 4.81
N ASP A 126 -4.24 -18.10 5.36
CA ASP A 126 -3.56 -19.20 6.03
C ASP A 126 -2.75 -20.00 4.99
N PRO A 127 -1.41 -20.17 5.19
CA PRO A 127 -0.56 -20.92 4.25
C PRO A 127 -1.04 -22.35 3.99
N ALA A 128 -1.73 -22.99 4.94
CA ALA A 128 -2.24 -24.34 4.80
C ALA A 128 -3.36 -24.46 3.75
N ILE A 129 -3.97 -23.34 3.35
CA ILE A 129 -4.99 -23.32 2.28
C ILE A 129 -4.38 -23.75 0.95
N VAL A 130 -3.11 -23.41 0.68
CA VAL A 130 -2.44 -23.72 -0.59
C VAL A 130 -2.34 -25.22 -0.82
N PRO A 131 -1.66 -26.02 0.04
CA PRO A 131 -1.59 -27.47 -0.15
C PRO A 131 -2.98 -28.14 -0.05
N PHE A 132 -3.89 -27.61 0.76
CA PHE A 132 -5.27 -28.13 0.84
C PHE A 132 -6.01 -28.01 -0.51
N LEU A 133 -5.92 -26.85 -1.17
CA LEU A 133 -6.54 -26.67 -2.47
C LEU A 133 -5.88 -27.56 -3.54
N MET A 134 -4.56 -27.66 -3.55
CA MET A 134 -3.86 -28.58 -4.47
C MET A 134 -4.37 -30.03 -4.33
N GLU A 135 -4.51 -30.49 -3.08
CA GLU A 135 -5.06 -31.84 -2.81
C GLU A 135 -6.52 -32.00 -3.28
N LYS A 136 -7.37 -31.02 -2.99
CA LYS A 136 -8.82 -31.12 -3.27
C LYS A 136 -9.19 -30.91 -4.73
N THR A 137 -8.44 -30.07 -5.43
CA THR A 137 -8.76 -29.66 -6.81
C THR A 137 -7.87 -30.30 -7.86
N GLY A 138 -6.71 -30.86 -7.46
CA GLY A 138 -5.68 -31.34 -8.38
C GLY A 138 -4.91 -30.23 -9.12
N MET A 139 -5.11 -28.98 -8.75
CA MET A 139 -4.39 -27.84 -9.33
C MET A 139 -2.90 -27.93 -9.07
N THR A 140 -2.10 -27.51 -10.05
CA THR A 140 -0.65 -27.33 -9.89
C THR A 140 -0.35 -26.09 -9.03
N TYR A 141 0.92 -25.95 -8.66
CA TYR A 141 1.38 -24.72 -7.95
C TYR A 141 1.10 -23.45 -8.78
N GLU A 142 1.41 -23.49 -10.06
CA GLU A 142 1.23 -22.36 -10.99
C GLU A 142 -0.25 -21.97 -11.11
N GLU A 143 -1.14 -22.94 -11.12
CA GLU A 143 -2.59 -22.68 -11.16
C GLU A 143 -3.08 -22.05 -9.86
N ILE A 144 -2.63 -22.52 -8.70
CA ILE A 144 -2.95 -21.92 -7.41
C ILE A 144 -2.36 -20.51 -7.31
N ASP A 145 -1.12 -20.31 -7.75
CA ASP A 145 -0.51 -18.97 -7.78
C ASP A 145 -1.32 -18.00 -8.65
N ARG A 146 -1.78 -18.45 -9.82
CA ARG A 146 -2.69 -17.69 -10.69
C ARG A 146 -4.00 -17.34 -9.99
N VAL A 147 -4.63 -18.30 -9.30
CA VAL A 147 -5.85 -18.07 -8.51
C VAL A 147 -5.62 -16.99 -7.46
N MET A 148 -4.55 -17.11 -6.67
CA MET A 148 -4.24 -16.14 -5.61
C MET A 148 -3.94 -14.74 -6.13
N ASN A 149 -3.32 -14.61 -7.30
CA ASN A 149 -2.91 -13.33 -7.88
C ASN A 149 -3.94 -12.67 -8.79
N LYS A 150 -4.78 -13.46 -9.51
CA LYS A 150 -5.59 -12.97 -10.62
C LYS A 150 -7.10 -13.22 -10.47
N GLU A 151 -7.52 -14.17 -9.65
CA GLU A 151 -8.92 -14.62 -9.57
C GLU A 151 -9.53 -14.46 -8.17
N SER A 152 -8.77 -13.92 -7.24
CA SER A 152 -9.13 -13.72 -5.84
C SER A 152 -9.50 -12.27 -5.52
N GLY A 153 -9.24 -11.83 -4.32
CA GLY A 153 -9.52 -10.47 -3.89
C GLY A 153 -11.00 -10.11 -3.92
N VAL A 154 -11.30 -8.85 -4.15
CA VAL A 154 -12.71 -8.41 -4.23
C VAL A 154 -13.43 -8.99 -5.44
N LEU A 155 -12.70 -9.28 -6.54
CA LEU A 155 -13.24 -10.01 -7.69
C LEU A 155 -13.73 -11.41 -7.28
N GLY A 156 -12.89 -12.20 -6.65
CA GLY A 156 -13.22 -13.57 -6.27
C GLY A 156 -14.36 -13.66 -5.25
N ILE A 157 -14.41 -12.71 -4.30
CA ILE A 157 -15.46 -12.65 -3.28
C ILE A 157 -16.77 -12.16 -3.90
N SER A 158 -16.76 -11.04 -4.63
CA SER A 158 -17.98 -10.47 -5.21
C SER A 158 -18.53 -11.30 -6.36
N GLY A 159 -17.65 -11.88 -7.18
CA GLY A 159 -18.00 -12.51 -8.45
C GLY A 159 -18.46 -11.51 -9.52
N VAL A 160 -18.17 -10.21 -9.34
CA VAL A 160 -18.66 -9.14 -10.21
C VAL A 160 -17.51 -8.48 -10.97
N SER A 161 -16.56 -7.87 -10.26
CA SER A 161 -15.48 -7.08 -10.84
C SER A 161 -14.31 -6.93 -9.86
N ASN A 162 -13.15 -6.52 -10.38
CA ASN A 162 -12.04 -6.00 -9.58
C ASN A 162 -12.08 -4.45 -9.50
N ASP A 163 -12.98 -3.80 -10.23
CA ASP A 163 -13.19 -2.35 -10.16
C ASP A 163 -14.14 -2.02 -9.01
N PHE A 164 -13.64 -1.28 -8.02
CA PHE A 164 -14.40 -0.90 -6.83
C PHE A 164 -15.67 -0.08 -7.15
N ARG A 165 -15.67 0.72 -8.22
CA ARG A 165 -16.87 1.48 -8.64
C ARG A 165 -18.00 0.55 -9.03
N VAL A 166 -17.69 -0.50 -9.79
CA VAL A 166 -18.66 -1.52 -10.20
C VAL A 166 -19.15 -2.34 -9.01
N ILE A 167 -18.26 -2.62 -8.05
CA ILE A 167 -18.61 -3.36 -6.82
C ILE A 167 -19.52 -2.50 -5.92
N GLU A 168 -19.22 -1.22 -5.76
CA GLU A 168 -20.02 -0.27 -4.99
C GLU A 168 -21.43 -0.14 -5.58
N GLU A 169 -21.53 -0.01 -6.91
CA GLU A 169 -22.82 0.01 -7.60
C GLU A 169 -23.60 -1.30 -7.42
N ALA A 170 -22.96 -2.44 -7.59
CA ALA A 170 -23.59 -3.75 -7.38
C ALA A 170 -24.09 -3.92 -5.93
N ALA A 171 -23.30 -3.47 -4.95
CA ALA A 171 -23.70 -3.51 -3.54
C ALA A 171 -24.90 -2.61 -3.26
N ALA A 172 -24.91 -1.38 -3.79
CA ALA A 172 -26.01 -0.45 -3.68
C ALA A 172 -27.31 -1.02 -4.30
N ASN A 173 -27.18 -1.83 -5.36
CA ASN A 173 -28.28 -2.56 -6.00
C ASN A 173 -28.64 -3.88 -5.30
N GLY A 174 -28.14 -4.12 -4.08
CA GLY A 174 -28.51 -5.25 -3.23
C GLY A 174 -27.70 -6.55 -3.45
N ASN A 175 -26.60 -6.51 -4.19
CA ASN A 175 -25.71 -7.67 -4.33
C ASN A 175 -24.96 -7.92 -3.00
N LYS A 176 -25.36 -8.97 -2.28
CA LYS A 176 -24.81 -9.33 -0.97
C LYS A 176 -23.33 -9.70 -0.99
N ARG A 177 -22.86 -10.34 -2.06
CA ARG A 177 -21.42 -10.69 -2.20
C ARG A 177 -20.56 -9.48 -2.49
N ALA A 178 -21.04 -8.52 -3.29
CA ALA A 178 -20.38 -7.25 -3.51
C ALA A 178 -20.27 -6.45 -2.19
N GLN A 179 -21.35 -6.39 -1.42
CA GLN A 179 -21.34 -5.77 -0.09
C GLN A 179 -20.35 -6.47 0.86
N LEU A 180 -20.32 -7.80 0.85
CA LEU A 180 -19.36 -8.57 1.66
C LEU A 180 -17.91 -8.24 1.28
N ALA A 181 -17.61 -8.17 -0.02
CA ALA A 181 -16.27 -7.83 -0.52
C ALA A 181 -15.80 -6.46 -0.04
N LEU A 182 -16.66 -5.44 -0.09
CA LEU A 182 -16.40 -4.11 0.46
C LEU A 182 -16.16 -4.16 1.97
N ASN A 183 -17.04 -4.83 2.72
CA ASN A 183 -16.91 -4.94 4.17
C ASN A 183 -15.61 -5.62 4.58
N MET A 184 -15.22 -6.69 3.89
CA MET A 184 -13.95 -7.40 4.14
C MET A 184 -12.74 -6.49 3.86
N PHE A 185 -12.78 -5.72 2.78
CA PHE A 185 -11.73 -4.76 2.44
C PHE A 185 -11.59 -3.68 3.52
N HIS A 186 -12.69 -3.02 3.90
CA HIS A 186 -12.70 -1.97 4.92
C HIS A 186 -12.23 -2.51 6.27
N TYR A 187 -12.70 -3.69 6.67
CA TYR A 187 -12.28 -4.36 7.90
C TYR A 187 -10.78 -4.63 7.92
N LYS A 188 -10.23 -5.16 6.81
CA LYS A 188 -8.80 -5.48 6.73
C LYS A 188 -7.94 -4.22 6.82
N VAL A 189 -8.29 -3.15 6.12
CA VAL A 189 -7.56 -1.87 6.17
C VAL A 189 -7.60 -1.27 7.58
N ARG A 190 -8.79 -1.21 8.20
CA ARG A 190 -8.97 -0.72 9.58
C ARG A 190 -8.12 -1.51 10.58
N ARG A 191 -8.13 -2.84 10.48
CA ARG A 191 -7.33 -3.72 11.34
C ARG A 191 -5.84 -3.41 11.24
N VAL A 192 -5.35 -3.17 10.04
CA VAL A 192 -3.93 -2.83 9.80
C VAL A 192 -3.61 -1.45 10.38
N ILE A 193 -4.47 -0.45 10.19
CA ILE A 193 -4.26 0.88 10.78
C ILE A 193 -4.14 0.77 12.30
N GLY A 194 -5.02 0.01 12.96
CA GLY A 194 -4.95 -0.23 14.40
C GLY A 194 -3.65 -0.92 14.83
N ALA A 195 -3.22 -1.95 14.10
CA ALA A 195 -1.97 -2.65 14.36
C ALA A 195 -0.75 -1.72 14.21
N PHE A 196 -0.71 -0.92 13.17
CA PHE A 196 0.41 0.00 12.91
C PHE A 196 0.43 1.17 13.91
N ALA A 197 -0.74 1.66 14.34
CA ALA A 197 -0.81 2.63 15.43
C ALA A 197 -0.21 2.05 16.72
N ALA A 198 -0.48 0.78 17.04
CA ALA A 198 0.10 0.10 18.21
C ALA A 198 1.62 -0.03 18.08
N VAL A 199 2.14 -0.49 16.93
CA VAL A 199 3.59 -0.64 16.67
C VAL A 199 4.33 0.69 16.79
N MET A 200 3.73 1.79 16.33
CA MET A 200 4.32 3.14 16.44
C MET A 200 4.20 3.78 17.82
N GLY A 201 3.35 3.25 18.72
CA GLY A 201 2.99 3.87 19.99
C GLY A 201 2.06 5.08 19.79
N GLY A 202 1.19 5.04 18.80
CA GLY A 202 0.24 6.07 18.42
C GLY A 202 0.38 6.48 16.95
N VAL A 203 -0.47 7.42 16.52
CA VAL A 203 -0.50 7.95 15.15
C VAL A 203 -0.82 9.45 15.21
N ASP A 204 -0.22 10.23 14.34
CA ASP A 204 -0.45 11.67 14.21
C ASP A 204 -1.24 12.02 12.94
N ALA A 205 -1.06 11.22 11.88
CA ALA A 205 -1.83 11.36 10.64
C ALA A 205 -2.08 10.03 9.92
N ILE A 206 -3.24 9.93 9.27
CA ILE A 206 -3.61 8.85 8.35
C ILE A 206 -3.83 9.47 6.96
N ILE A 207 -3.23 8.87 5.93
CA ILE A 207 -3.28 9.38 4.56
C ILE A 207 -3.91 8.35 3.66
N PHE A 208 -4.88 8.78 2.85
CA PHE A 208 -5.48 8.00 1.77
C PHE A 208 -4.94 8.48 0.43
N THR A 209 -4.45 7.55 -0.39
CA THR A 209 -3.88 7.81 -1.71
C THR A 209 -4.17 6.67 -2.68
N ALA A 210 -3.82 6.83 -3.94
CA ALA A 210 -4.16 5.98 -5.06
C ALA A 210 -5.67 5.91 -5.36
N GLY A 211 -6.04 5.24 -6.43
CA GLY A 211 -7.36 5.36 -7.04
C GLY A 211 -8.55 5.22 -6.10
N ILE A 212 -8.56 4.22 -5.22
CA ILE A 212 -9.62 3.99 -4.23
C ILE A 212 -9.48 4.99 -3.07
N GLY A 213 -8.26 5.21 -2.58
CA GLY A 213 -8.00 6.13 -1.47
C GLY A 213 -8.35 7.58 -1.83
N GLU A 214 -8.02 8.01 -3.04
CA GLU A 214 -8.26 9.37 -3.52
C GLU A 214 -9.72 9.65 -3.88
N ASN A 215 -10.43 8.65 -4.42
CA ASN A 215 -11.75 8.85 -5.01
C ASN A 215 -12.89 8.18 -4.22
N GLY A 216 -12.59 7.23 -3.34
CA GLY A 216 -13.58 6.43 -2.62
C GLY A 216 -14.06 7.11 -1.33
N ILE A 217 -14.97 8.08 -1.43
CA ILE A 217 -15.52 8.83 -0.29
C ILE A 217 -16.10 7.87 0.76
N GLY A 218 -16.96 6.94 0.34
CA GLY A 218 -17.57 5.94 1.21
C GLY A 218 -16.57 4.94 1.78
N ASN A 219 -15.51 4.59 1.02
CA ASN A 219 -14.45 3.71 1.50
C ASN A 219 -13.65 4.35 2.64
N ARG A 220 -13.27 5.62 2.52
CA ARG A 220 -12.56 6.34 3.58
C ARG A 220 -13.38 6.42 4.85
N ASP A 221 -14.67 6.77 4.72
CA ASP A 221 -15.61 6.84 5.83
C ASP A 221 -15.77 5.47 6.51
N ALA A 222 -16.04 4.43 5.74
CA ALA A 222 -16.18 3.06 6.25
C ALA A 222 -14.90 2.52 6.90
N ILE A 223 -13.71 2.88 6.41
CA ILE A 223 -12.43 2.48 7.01
C ILE A 223 -12.22 3.18 8.35
N CYS A 224 -12.48 4.48 8.43
CA CYS A 224 -12.25 5.28 9.63
C CYS A 224 -13.29 5.07 10.72
N ASN A 225 -14.50 4.63 10.37
CA ASN A 225 -15.54 4.29 11.34
C ASN A 225 -15.06 3.13 12.25
N GLY A 226 -14.93 3.40 13.56
CA GLY A 226 -14.36 2.48 14.55
C GLY A 226 -12.86 2.72 14.85
N LEU A 227 -12.26 3.82 14.35
CA LEU A 227 -10.93 4.28 14.72
C LEU A 227 -10.95 5.51 15.64
N GLU A 228 -12.12 5.92 16.13
CA GLU A 228 -12.31 7.13 16.96
C GLU A 228 -11.51 7.06 18.27
N TYR A 229 -11.25 5.86 18.78
CA TYR A 229 -10.39 5.63 19.95
C TYR A 229 -8.94 6.10 19.76
N LEU A 230 -8.47 6.20 18.48
CA LEU A 230 -7.17 6.80 18.15
C LEU A 230 -7.22 8.34 18.15
N GLY A 231 -8.41 8.92 18.17
CA GLY A 231 -8.65 10.36 18.04
C GLY A 231 -8.86 10.80 16.60
N THR A 232 -9.28 9.87 15.73
CA THR A 232 -9.67 10.16 14.34
C THR A 232 -11.15 10.57 14.29
N ARG A 233 -11.50 11.57 13.46
CA ARG A 233 -12.89 11.88 13.10
C ARG A 233 -12.90 12.47 11.70
N ILE A 234 -13.66 11.86 10.79
CA ILE A 234 -13.88 12.39 9.44
C ILE A 234 -14.96 13.48 9.49
N ASP A 235 -14.71 14.56 8.77
CA ASP A 235 -15.70 15.58 8.43
C ASP A 235 -16.35 15.19 7.09
N SER A 236 -17.66 15.00 7.07
CA SER A 236 -18.39 14.50 5.90
C SER A 236 -18.34 15.47 4.71
N GLU A 237 -18.34 16.79 4.96
CA GLU A 237 -18.27 17.80 3.91
C GLU A 237 -16.86 17.86 3.31
N ARG A 238 -15.82 17.89 4.16
CA ARG A 238 -14.42 17.86 3.73
C ARG A 238 -14.07 16.54 3.02
N ASN A 239 -14.64 15.42 3.47
CA ASN A 239 -14.43 14.11 2.83
C ASN A 239 -15.07 14.02 1.43
N ASN A 240 -15.99 14.92 1.07
CA ASN A 240 -16.59 14.96 -0.27
C ASN A 240 -15.60 15.50 -1.32
N VAL A 241 -14.44 14.88 -1.42
CA VAL A 241 -13.34 15.23 -2.34
C VAL A 241 -12.90 14.01 -3.13
N ARG A 242 -12.51 14.22 -4.38
CA ARG A 242 -11.97 13.18 -5.28
C ARG A 242 -10.75 13.74 -6.00
N GLY A 243 -9.63 12.97 -5.96
CA GLY A 243 -8.40 13.27 -6.70
C GLY A 243 -7.77 14.62 -6.38
N LYS A 244 -8.07 15.22 -5.21
CA LYS A 244 -7.51 16.49 -4.77
C LYS A 244 -6.95 16.38 -3.36
N GLU A 245 -5.88 17.12 -3.12
CA GLU A 245 -5.27 17.23 -1.79
C GLU A 245 -6.22 17.95 -0.82
N GLN A 246 -6.54 17.30 0.29
CA GLN A 246 -7.47 17.83 1.29
C GLN A 246 -7.24 17.20 2.66
N GLU A 247 -7.22 18.02 3.73
CA GLU A 247 -7.48 17.55 5.07
C GLU A 247 -8.97 17.26 5.22
N ILE A 248 -9.31 16.03 5.61
CA ILE A 248 -10.69 15.56 5.75
C ILE A 248 -11.08 15.25 7.19
N SER A 249 -10.22 15.56 8.17
CA SER A 249 -10.55 15.43 9.58
C SER A 249 -11.38 16.60 10.08
N VAL A 250 -12.23 16.31 11.10
CA VAL A 250 -12.95 17.36 11.85
C VAL A 250 -11.93 18.31 12.50
N GLU A 251 -12.26 19.58 12.58
CA GLU A 251 -11.45 20.57 13.27
C GLU A 251 -11.19 20.15 14.74
N GLY A 252 -9.94 20.32 15.19
CA GLY A 252 -9.52 19.87 16.52
C GLY A 252 -9.30 18.36 16.66
N SER A 253 -9.46 17.56 15.58
CA SER A 253 -9.12 16.12 15.62
C SER A 253 -7.67 15.91 16.02
N LYS A 254 -7.44 15.02 16.99
CA LYS A 254 -6.11 14.69 17.50
C LYS A 254 -5.25 14.03 16.43
N VAL A 255 -5.84 13.13 15.66
CA VAL A 255 -5.21 12.49 14.50
C VAL A 255 -5.77 13.11 13.24
N LYS A 256 -4.89 13.64 12.40
CA LYS A 256 -5.28 14.25 11.14
C LYS A 256 -5.53 13.18 10.08
N ILE A 257 -6.48 13.42 9.21
CA ILE A 257 -6.78 12.53 8.07
C ILE A 257 -6.68 13.34 6.80
N PHE A 258 -5.92 12.83 5.84
CA PHE A 258 -5.71 13.50 4.55
C PHE A 258 -6.05 12.61 3.38
N VAL A 259 -6.53 13.23 2.31
CA VAL A 259 -6.43 12.71 0.94
C VAL A 259 -5.24 13.43 0.30
N ILE A 260 -4.27 12.66 -0.17
CA ILE A 260 -3.09 13.22 -0.87
C ILE A 260 -2.89 12.38 -2.13
N PRO A 261 -3.17 12.91 -3.33
CA PRO A 261 -2.85 12.22 -4.57
C PRO A 261 -1.36 11.91 -4.65
N THR A 262 -1.04 10.66 -4.99
CA THR A 262 0.37 10.27 -5.16
C THR A 262 0.98 10.91 -6.39
N ASN A 263 2.27 11.20 -6.33
CA ASN A 263 3.06 11.67 -7.45
C ASN A 263 4.43 11.00 -7.43
N GLU A 264 4.48 9.78 -7.94
CA GLU A 264 5.69 8.97 -7.96
C GLU A 264 6.72 9.53 -8.93
N GLU A 265 6.27 10.13 -10.04
CA GLU A 265 7.14 10.73 -11.05
C GLU A 265 8.00 11.87 -10.47
N ILE A 266 7.40 12.75 -9.68
CA ILE A 266 8.15 13.83 -9.03
C ILE A 266 9.16 13.29 -8.00
N MET A 267 8.85 12.19 -7.33
CA MET A 267 9.79 11.55 -6.41
C MET A 267 10.97 10.92 -7.15
N ILE A 268 10.71 10.25 -8.27
CA ILE A 268 11.74 9.70 -9.14
C ILE A 268 12.64 10.83 -9.65
N ALA A 269 12.05 11.93 -10.10
CA ALA A 269 12.80 13.11 -10.57
C ALA A 269 13.68 13.73 -9.46
N ARG A 270 13.13 13.90 -8.24
CA ARG A 270 13.86 14.43 -7.08
C ARG A 270 15.02 13.51 -6.66
N ASP A 271 14.79 12.21 -6.59
CA ASP A 271 15.84 11.24 -6.24
C ASP A 271 16.92 11.18 -7.33
N THR A 272 16.53 11.23 -8.61
CA THR A 272 17.46 11.32 -9.75
C THR A 272 18.32 12.57 -9.67
N GLN A 273 17.72 13.74 -9.46
CA GLN A 273 18.45 14.99 -9.31
C GLN A 273 19.46 14.95 -8.16
N ARG A 274 19.03 14.43 -6.99
CA ARG A 274 19.88 14.33 -5.80
C ARG A 274 21.08 13.40 -6.03
N ILE A 275 20.85 12.23 -6.64
CA ILE A 275 21.89 11.23 -6.90
C ILE A 275 22.88 11.74 -7.93
N THR A 276 22.39 12.30 -9.05
CA THR A 276 23.27 12.81 -10.12
C THR A 276 24.04 14.07 -9.72
N ALA A 277 23.49 14.92 -8.86
CA ALA A 277 24.22 16.06 -8.32
C ALA A 277 25.41 15.63 -7.43
N ALA A 278 25.34 14.48 -6.78
CA ALA A 278 26.44 13.92 -6.00
C ALA A 278 27.58 13.35 -6.87
N LEU A 279 27.29 12.93 -8.11
CA LEU A 279 28.28 12.43 -9.06
C LEU A 279 29.13 13.55 -9.71
N LYS A 280 28.69 14.81 -9.59
CA LYS A 280 29.41 15.99 -10.12
C LYS A 280 30.38 16.60 -9.14
N LYS A 281 30.50 16.07 -7.93
CA LYS A 281 31.47 16.41 -6.90
C LYS A 281 32.60 15.40 -6.84
#